data_cef4e63f5f815707fc94ed6a8657c691
#
_entry.id   cef4e63f5f815707fc94ed6a8657c691
#
_cell.length_a   1.000
_cell.length_b   1.000
_cell.length_c   1.000
_cell.angle_alpha   90.00
_cell.angle_beta   90.00
_cell.angle_gamma   90.00
#
_symmetry.space_group_name_H-M   'P 1'
#
loop_
_entity.id
_entity.type
_entity.pdbx_description
1 polymer ?
#
loop_
_entity_poly.entity_id
_entity_poly.type
_entity_poly.pdbx_seq_one_letter_code
_entity_poly.pdbx_strand_id
1 'polypeptide(L)'
;MSLKIAAENYFPELVEKAKENIVVVVREYNEESDKEAVEELESKCEIGERGKPTLVTDLMGDPVCRVRHFPSHIVLVAEYGEENEIVGVIRGCIKTVTRGGSSSAYVKVAYLLGLRVSPFYRRLNIGTKLVQNLEEWCKQNGVEYSYMATDCSNEPSINLFTQKFEYIKFRTPTMLVQPVHAHYKSLGPGISIVRLPKRVAESVYRKLYANSEFFPKDIDLILSSKLNLGTFMALPKKYKSFLKWEPKSGSFELPPSFAILSIWNTKEVFKLQLKGVSSLTYACCVGSRVLDAWMPWLRIPSFPDVFRQFGLYFLYGLHMEGKNATWLIKSLCALAHNMARDDGQCGAVVAEVGPRDPVREAIPHWRRFSWADLWCIKKLVHGNDKCAPVPSDWIKSPSSSPVIFVDPRDF
;
A
#
# COMPACT_ATOMS: atom_id res chain seq x y z
N MET A 1 -22.14 12.94 -29.74
CA MET A 1 -22.36 11.51 -29.51
C MET A 1 -23.00 10.79 -30.70
N SER A 2 -23.98 11.37 -31.41
CA SER A 2 -24.66 10.73 -32.56
C SER A 2 -23.83 10.54 -33.84
N LEU A 3 -22.86 11.39 -34.15
CA LEU A 3 -22.04 11.29 -35.37
C LEU A 3 -20.98 10.17 -35.31
N LYS A 4 -20.39 9.87 -34.12
CA LYS A 4 -19.45 8.75 -33.97
C LYS A 4 -20.12 7.38 -34.11
N ILE A 5 -21.33 7.22 -33.56
CA ILE A 5 -22.08 5.95 -33.63
C ILE A 5 -22.58 5.68 -35.08
N ALA A 6 -22.88 6.70 -35.84
CA ALA A 6 -23.27 6.56 -37.24
C ALA A 6 -22.09 6.16 -38.15
N ALA A 7 -20.89 6.68 -37.91
CA ALA A 7 -19.67 6.32 -38.65
C ALA A 7 -19.23 4.87 -38.44
N GLU A 8 -19.34 4.37 -37.21
CA GLU A 8 -18.98 2.98 -36.85
C GLU A 8 -19.88 1.92 -37.52
N ASN A 9 -21.11 2.27 -37.82
CA ASN A 9 -22.07 1.35 -38.47
C ASN A 9 -22.00 1.34 -39.99
N TYR A 10 -21.45 2.38 -40.64
CA TYR A 10 -21.44 2.49 -42.11
C TYR A 10 -20.11 2.14 -42.78
N PHE A 11 -18.97 2.24 -42.06
CA PHE A 11 -17.62 1.94 -42.59
C PHE A 11 -16.70 1.30 -41.53
N PRO A 12 -16.99 0.07 -41.10
CA PRO A 12 -16.18 -0.58 -40.04
C PRO A 12 -14.71 -0.76 -40.42
N GLU A 13 -14.41 -1.05 -41.69
CA GLU A 13 -13.02 -1.21 -42.15
C GLU A 13 -12.22 0.12 -42.19
N LEU A 14 -12.87 1.25 -42.46
CA LEU A 14 -12.22 2.56 -42.42
C LEU A 14 -11.98 3.03 -41.00
N VAL A 15 -12.89 2.72 -40.08
CA VAL A 15 -12.73 3.00 -38.64
C VAL A 15 -11.63 2.13 -38.02
N GLU A 16 -11.52 0.87 -38.48
CA GLU A 16 -10.46 -0.04 -38.03
C GLU A 16 -9.09 0.37 -38.56
N LYS A 17 -8.98 0.75 -39.85
CA LYS A 17 -7.75 1.32 -40.44
C LYS A 17 -7.36 2.68 -39.84
N ALA A 18 -8.32 3.52 -39.49
CA ALA A 18 -8.03 4.78 -38.81
C ALA A 18 -7.49 4.55 -37.36
N LYS A 19 -7.93 3.48 -36.68
CA LYS A 19 -7.40 3.06 -35.38
C LYS A 19 -5.97 2.50 -35.45
N GLU A 20 -5.57 1.88 -36.56
CA GLU A 20 -4.24 1.31 -36.75
C GLU A 20 -3.13 2.36 -36.90
N ASN A 21 -3.44 3.58 -37.31
CA ASN A 21 -2.46 4.66 -37.56
C ASN A 21 -2.32 5.68 -36.43
N ILE A 22 -3.08 5.57 -35.34
CA ILE A 22 -2.98 6.55 -34.26
C ILE A 22 -1.84 6.18 -33.33
N VAL A 23 -0.83 7.03 -33.28
CA VAL A 23 0.39 6.83 -32.49
C VAL A 23 0.08 7.06 -31.01
N VAL A 24 0.41 6.06 -30.17
CA VAL A 24 0.46 6.23 -28.71
C VAL A 24 1.91 6.49 -28.34
N VAL A 25 2.18 7.65 -27.76
CA VAL A 25 3.48 8.05 -27.26
C VAL A 25 3.51 7.91 -25.74
N VAL A 26 4.54 7.28 -25.19
CA VAL A 26 4.76 7.21 -23.74
C VAL A 26 5.97 8.08 -23.39
N ARG A 27 5.77 8.98 -22.45
CA ARG A 27 6.84 9.87 -21.96
C ARG A 27 6.76 10.07 -20.44
N GLU A 28 7.79 10.67 -19.89
CA GLU A 28 7.77 11.07 -18.49
C GLU A 28 6.76 12.21 -18.24
N TYR A 29 6.11 12.14 -17.08
CA TYR A 29 5.17 13.15 -16.59
C TYR A 29 5.88 14.47 -16.31
N ASN A 30 5.27 15.57 -16.76
CA ASN A 30 5.68 16.93 -16.45
C ASN A 30 4.64 17.60 -15.55
N GLU A 31 5.07 18.05 -14.36
CA GLU A 31 4.17 18.63 -13.36
C GLU A 31 3.47 19.91 -13.86
N GLU A 32 4.14 20.72 -14.67
CA GLU A 32 3.59 21.99 -15.12
C GLU A 32 2.51 21.85 -16.19
N SER A 33 2.65 20.85 -17.08
CA SER A 33 1.72 20.66 -18.22
C SER A 33 0.67 19.56 -18.01
N ASP A 34 0.98 18.53 -17.24
CA ASP A 34 0.20 17.28 -17.25
C ASP A 34 -0.70 17.10 -16.03
N LYS A 35 -0.49 17.92 -15.00
CA LYS A 35 -1.13 17.76 -13.70
C LYS A 35 -2.65 17.67 -13.80
N GLU A 36 -3.28 18.65 -14.43
CA GLU A 36 -4.75 18.72 -14.56
C GLU A 36 -5.31 17.54 -15.37
N ALA A 37 -4.63 17.19 -16.47
CA ALA A 37 -5.06 16.08 -17.32
C ALA A 37 -4.94 14.72 -16.63
N VAL A 38 -3.89 14.51 -15.82
CA VAL A 38 -3.73 13.28 -15.01
C VAL A 38 -4.76 13.21 -13.90
N GLU A 39 -5.07 14.31 -13.21
CA GLU A 39 -6.14 14.36 -12.20
C GLU A 39 -7.51 14.03 -12.80
N GLU A 40 -7.82 14.59 -13.97
CA GLU A 40 -9.05 14.28 -14.68
C GLU A 40 -9.11 12.80 -15.09
N LEU A 41 -8.01 12.24 -15.61
CA LEU A 41 -7.90 10.83 -15.94
C LEU A 41 -8.13 9.93 -14.72
N GLU A 42 -7.50 10.23 -13.59
CA GLU A 42 -7.67 9.47 -12.33
C GLU A 42 -9.15 9.47 -11.90
N SER A 43 -9.78 10.64 -11.90
CA SER A 43 -11.19 10.76 -11.51
C SER A 43 -12.14 9.96 -12.42
N LYS A 44 -11.85 9.90 -13.73
CA LYS A 44 -12.60 9.09 -14.70
C LYS A 44 -12.41 7.58 -14.50
N CYS A 45 -11.24 7.18 -14.02
CA CYS A 45 -10.92 5.76 -13.77
C CYS A 45 -11.49 5.22 -12.46
N GLU A 46 -11.80 6.08 -11.50
CA GLU A 46 -12.31 5.71 -10.17
C GLU A 46 -13.84 5.54 -10.12
N ILE A 47 -14.53 5.69 -11.22
CA ILE A 47 -15.97 5.44 -11.31
C ILE A 47 -16.19 3.93 -11.19
N GLY A 48 -16.58 3.49 -9.99
CA GLY A 48 -16.95 2.11 -9.71
C GLY A 48 -18.18 1.65 -10.47
N GLU A 49 -18.50 0.37 -10.40
CA GLU A 49 -19.73 -0.18 -10.98
C GLU A 49 -20.95 0.53 -10.39
N ARG A 50 -21.89 0.93 -11.28
CA ARG A 50 -23.15 1.55 -10.85
C ARG A 50 -23.87 0.68 -9.81
N GLY A 51 -24.17 1.29 -8.67
CA GLY A 51 -24.94 0.63 -7.59
C GLY A 51 -24.11 -0.21 -6.61
N LYS A 52 -22.78 -0.26 -6.74
CA LYS A 52 -21.91 -0.88 -5.76
C LYS A 52 -21.10 0.18 -4.98
N PRO A 53 -20.93 0.01 -3.66
CA PRO A 53 -20.03 0.86 -2.89
C PRO A 53 -18.61 0.79 -3.45
N THR A 54 -18.01 1.95 -3.72
CA THR A 54 -16.65 2.07 -4.26
C THR A 54 -15.83 2.96 -3.37
N LEU A 55 -14.64 2.51 -3.03
CA LEU A 55 -13.65 3.31 -2.32
C LEU A 55 -12.83 4.09 -3.34
N VAL A 56 -12.97 5.41 -3.32
CA VAL A 56 -12.30 6.34 -4.23
C VAL A 56 -11.09 6.93 -3.53
N THR A 57 -9.96 6.99 -4.24
CA THR A 57 -8.72 7.57 -3.74
C THR A 57 -8.57 8.98 -4.32
N ASP A 58 -8.41 9.97 -3.46
CA ASP A 58 -8.11 11.34 -3.83
C ASP A 58 -6.63 11.62 -3.57
N LEU A 59 -5.86 11.87 -4.61
CA LEU A 59 -4.43 12.19 -4.54
C LEU A 59 -4.18 13.67 -4.16
N MET A 60 -5.22 14.40 -3.77
CA MET A 60 -5.16 15.80 -3.33
C MET A 60 -4.46 16.73 -4.34
N GLY A 61 -4.69 16.51 -5.62
CA GLY A 61 -4.09 17.30 -6.68
C GLY A 61 -2.58 17.06 -6.87
N ASP A 62 -2.07 15.90 -6.46
CA ASP A 62 -0.65 15.57 -6.58
C ASP A 62 -0.43 14.17 -7.14
N PRO A 63 -0.34 14.00 -8.45
CA PRO A 63 -0.11 12.71 -9.09
C PRO A 63 1.14 11.96 -8.64
N VAL A 64 2.12 12.67 -8.07
CA VAL A 64 3.41 12.11 -7.61
C VAL A 64 3.39 11.72 -6.13
N CYS A 65 2.35 12.09 -5.38
CA CYS A 65 2.30 11.96 -3.91
C CYS A 65 2.65 10.57 -3.39
N ARG A 66 2.22 9.51 -4.08
CA ARG A 66 2.46 8.12 -3.66
C ARG A 66 3.88 7.63 -3.90
N VAL A 67 4.64 8.24 -4.81
CA VAL A 67 6.00 7.80 -5.17
C VAL A 67 7.09 8.76 -4.70
N ARG A 68 6.74 9.99 -4.35
CA ARG A 68 7.66 11.05 -3.90
C ARG A 68 8.57 10.65 -2.73
N HIS A 69 8.11 9.75 -1.87
CA HIS A 69 8.84 9.33 -0.67
C HIS A 69 9.88 8.23 -0.93
N PHE A 70 10.01 7.79 -2.17
CA PHE A 70 11.05 6.86 -2.59
C PHE A 70 12.26 7.61 -3.16
N PRO A 71 13.48 7.11 -2.91
CA PRO A 71 14.70 7.76 -3.41
C PRO A 71 14.80 7.81 -4.94
N SER A 72 14.19 6.85 -5.62
CA SER A 72 14.13 6.76 -7.08
C SER A 72 12.72 6.39 -7.50
N HIS A 73 12.10 7.24 -8.31
CA HIS A 73 10.75 7.03 -8.82
C HIS A 73 10.56 7.69 -10.18
N ILE A 74 9.52 7.29 -10.89
CA ILE A 74 9.10 7.85 -12.16
C ILE A 74 7.58 7.80 -12.27
N VAL A 75 7.02 8.76 -13.00
CA VAL A 75 5.63 8.73 -13.47
C VAL A 75 5.68 8.83 -14.99
N LEU A 76 5.02 7.90 -15.66
CA LEU A 76 4.89 7.88 -17.13
C LEU A 76 3.45 8.15 -17.51
N VAL A 77 3.28 8.97 -18.55
CA VAL A 77 1.98 9.25 -19.18
C VAL A 77 1.96 8.72 -20.60
N ALA A 78 0.77 8.35 -21.07
CA ALA A 78 0.54 7.94 -22.45
C ALA A 78 -0.34 8.98 -23.13
N GLU A 79 0.17 9.54 -24.22
CA GLU A 79 -0.50 10.46 -25.12
C GLU A 79 -1.10 9.72 -26.30
N TYR A 80 -2.27 10.17 -26.76
CA TYR A 80 -3.00 9.57 -27.85
C TYR A 80 -3.47 10.63 -28.86
N GLY A 81 -3.25 10.36 -30.14
CA GLY A 81 -3.67 11.20 -31.24
C GLY A 81 -2.82 12.44 -31.47
N GLU A 82 -3.22 13.27 -32.42
CA GLU A 82 -2.52 14.50 -32.82
C GLU A 82 -2.61 15.60 -31.75
N GLU A 83 -3.66 15.57 -30.94
CA GLU A 83 -3.88 16.53 -29.85
C GLU A 83 -3.10 16.18 -28.57
N ASN A 84 -2.34 15.09 -28.58
CA ASN A 84 -1.54 14.60 -27.43
C ASN A 84 -2.38 14.47 -26.14
N GLU A 85 -3.65 13.98 -26.27
CA GLU A 85 -4.51 13.76 -25.11
C GLU A 85 -3.88 12.73 -24.15
N ILE A 86 -3.74 13.06 -22.87
CA ILE A 86 -3.27 12.12 -21.86
C ILE A 86 -4.39 11.11 -21.55
N VAL A 87 -4.16 9.86 -21.94
CA VAL A 87 -5.15 8.76 -21.86
C VAL A 87 -4.69 7.62 -20.93
N GLY A 88 -3.49 7.70 -20.40
CA GLY A 88 -2.97 6.70 -19.48
C GLY A 88 -1.86 7.23 -18.60
N VAL A 89 -1.71 6.62 -17.43
CA VAL A 89 -0.65 6.92 -16.46
C VAL A 89 -0.22 5.64 -15.75
N ILE A 90 1.07 5.54 -15.42
CA ILE A 90 1.63 4.50 -14.54
C ILE A 90 2.74 5.13 -13.68
N ARG A 91 2.95 4.57 -12.51
CA ARG A 91 4.00 4.99 -11.59
C ARG A 91 4.94 3.83 -11.30
N GLY A 92 6.20 4.15 -11.07
CA GLY A 92 7.21 3.20 -10.63
C GLY A 92 8.12 3.79 -9.57
N CYS A 93 8.51 2.98 -8.60
CA CYS A 93 9.53 3.36 -7.62
C CYS A 93 10.51 2.21 -7.40
N ILE A 94 11.74 2.56 -7.03
CA ILE A 94 12.82 1.60 -6.82
C ILE A 94 13.23 1.63 -5.35
N LYS A 95 13.40 0.46 -4.78
CA LYS A 95 13.92 0.27 -3.42
C LYS A 95 14.83 -0.96 -3.35
N THR A 96 15.64 -1.03 -2.30
CA THR A 96 16.51 -2.17 -2.02
C THR A 96 15.98 -2.89 -0.79
N VAL A 97 15.68 -4.19 -0.92
CA VAL A 97 15.01 -4.99 0.12
C VAL A 97 15.67 -6.34 0.33
N THR A 98 15.42 -6.97 1.47
CA THR A 98 15.83 -8.35 1.75
C THR A 98 14.97 -9.36 0.98
N ARG A 99 15.58 -10.48 0.55
CA ARG A 99 14.86 -11.60 -0.08
C ARG A 99 14.24 -12.58 0.92
N GLY A 100 14.57 -12.43 2.20
CA GLY A 100 14.25 -13.44 3.21
C GLY A 100 15.20 -14.65 3.19
N GLY A 101 15.04 -15.54 4.17
CA GLY A 101 15.90 -16.72 4.35
C GLY A 101 17.21 -16.45 5.12
N SER A 102 18.06 -17.45 5.16
CA SER A 102 19.34 -17.42 5.94
C SER A 102 20.41 -16.49 5.36
N SER A 103 20.21 -15.98 4.15
CA SER A 103 21.11 -15.02 3.50
C SER A 103 20.48 -13.62 3.58
N SER A 104 21.12 -12.72 4.32
CA SER A 104 20.76 -11.29 4.37
C SER A 104 21.02 -10.54 3.07
N ALA A 105 20.83 -11.21 1.92
CA ALA A 105 21.07 -10.62 0.61
C ALA A 105 20.02 -9.57 0.30
N TYR A 106 20.48 -8.36 0.03
CA TYR A 106 19.66 -7.27 -0.50
C TYR A 106 19.56 -7.36 -2.02
N VAL A 107 18.39 -7.10 -2.54
CA VAL A 107 18.11 -7.02 -3.97
C VAL A 107 17.43 -5.69 -4.31
N LYS A 108 17.67 -5.18 -5.50
CA LYS A 108 17.04 -3.98 -6.00
C LYS A 108 15.73 -4.35 -6.68
N VAL A 109 14.63 -3.83 -6.17
CA VAL A 109 13.28 -4.11 -6.67
C VAL A 109 12.56 -2.86 -7.11
N ALA A 110 11.72 -2.96 -8.13
CA ALA A 110 10.78 -1.91 -8.50
C ALA A 110 9.36 -2.28 -8.08
N TYR A 111 8.62 -1.32 -7.56
CA TYR A 111 7.18 -1.42 -7.36
C TYR A 111 6.46 -0.63 -8.46
N LEU A 112 5.60 -1.32 -9.21
CA LEU A 112 4.77 -0.77 -10.27
C LEU A 112 3.38 -0.54 -9.72
N LEU A 113 2.90 0.69 -9.75
CA LEU A 113 1.63 1.06 -9.12
C LEU A 113 0.84 2.09 -9.93
N GLY A 114 -0.45 2.18 -9.64
CA GLY A 114 -1.31 3.23 -10.16
C GLY A 114 -1.46 3.22 -11.67
N LEU A 115 -1.42 2.05 -12.34
CA LEU A 115 -1.73 1.95 -13.77
C LEU A 115 -3.19 2.34 -13.98
N ARG A 116 -3.42 3.39 -14.77
CA ARG A 116 -4.73 3.86 -15.19
C ARG A 116 -4.75 4.06 -16.70
N VAL A 117 -5.85 3.67 -17.32
CA VAL A 117 -6.13 3.94 -18.74
C VAL A 117 -7.58 4.42 -18.84
N SER A 118 -7.79 5.53 -19.49
CA SER A 118 -9.10 6.12 -19.70
C SER A 118 -10.09 5.08 -20.25
N PRO A 119 -11.30 4.95 -19.68
CA PRO A 119 -12.27 3.95 -20.08
C PRO A 119 -12.58 3.95 -21.57
N PHE A 120 -12.51 5.13 -22.23
CA PHE A 120 -12.79 5.31 -23.65
C PHE A 120 -11.66 4.78 -24.57
N TYR A 121 -10.44 4.62 -24.03
CA TYR A 121 -9.24 4.21 -24.77
C TYR A 121 -8.70 2.84 -24.33
N ARG A 122 -9.50 2.06 -23.58
CA ARG A 122 -9.13 0.68 -23.19
C ARG A 122 -9.09 -0.22 -24.43
N ARG A 123 -8.31 -1.31 -24.33
CA ARG A 123 -8.08 -2.29 -25.41
C ARG A 123 -7.26 -1.78 -26.61
N LEU A 124 -6.68 -0.58 -26.52
CA LEU A 124 -5.78 0.02 -27.53
C LEU A 124 -4.29 -0.19 -27.17
N ASN A 125 -3.96 -1.21 -26.39
CA ASN A 125 -2.60 -1.53 -25.95
C ASN A 125 -1.89 -0.43 -25.12
N ILE A 126 -2.57 0.63 -24.69
CA ILE A 126 -1.99 1.74 -23.92
C ILE A 126 -1.36 1.25 -22.62
N GLY A 127 -2.10 0.46 -21.83
CA GLY A 127 -1.56 -0.12 -20.60
C GLY A 127 -0.33 -1.01 -20.82
N THR A 128 -0.29 -1.72 -21.97
CA THR A 128 0.87 -2.53 -22.35
C THR A 128 2.08 -1.65 -22.62
N LYS A 129 1.93 -0.58 -23.42
CA LYS A 129 3.03 0.35 -23.71
C LYS A 129 3.57 1.03 -22.46
N LEU A 130 2.69 1.44 -21.55
CA LEU A 130 3.08 2.03 -20.26
C LEU A 130 3.93 1.06 -19.43
N VAL A 131 3.48 -0.20 -19.27
CA VAL A 131 4.22 -1.22 -18.52
C VAL A 131 5.56 -1.56 -19.19
N GLN A 132 5.61 -1.66 -20.53
CA GLN A 132 6.85 -1.91 -21.27
C GLN A 132 7.89 -0.82 -21.04
N ASN A 133 7.49 0.45 -21.17
CA ASN A 133 8.40 1.57 -20.94
C ASN A 133 8.87 1.65 -19.49
N LEU A 134 7.99 1.33 -18.54
CA LEU A 134 8.37 1.29 -17.13
C LEU A 134 9.33 0.14 -16.82
N GLU A 135 9.13 -1.06 -17.38
CA GLU A 135 10.07 -2.17 -17.23
C GLU A 135 11.45 -1.83 -17.85
N GLU A 136 11.46 -1.11 -18.98
CA GLU A 136 12.72 -0.66 -19.59
C GLU A 136 13.47 0.33 -18.70
N TRP A 137 12.76 1.31 -18.13
CA TRP A 137 13.33 2.21 -17.13
C TRP A 137 13.87 1.45 -15.91
N CYS A 138 13.16 0.43 -15.43
CA CYS A 138 13.63 -0.43 -14.35
C CYS A 138 14.94 -1.15 -14.70
N LYS A 139 15.06 -1.71 -15.91
CA LYS A 139 16.28 -2.39 -16.38
C LYS A 139 17.46 -1.42 -16.49
N GLN A 140 17.23 -0.23 -17.05
CA GLN A 140 18.27 0.82 -17.16
C GLN A 140 18.79 1.26 -15.79
N ASN A 141 17.94 1.18 -14.76
CA ASN A 141 18.31 1.47 -13.38
C ASN A 141 18.85 0.26 -12.60
N GLY A 142 19.11 -0.87 -13.26
CA GLY A 142 19.70 -2.07 -12.64
C GLY A 142 18.78 -2.76 -11.63
N VAL A 143 17.47 -2.72 -11.88
CA VAL A 143 16.48 -3.43 -11.07
C VAL A 143 16.52 -4.93 -11.40
N GLU A 144 16.59 -5.76 -10.36
CA GLU A 144 16.64 -7.23 -10.52
C GLU A 144 15.24 -7.82 -10.63
N TYR A 145 14.30 -7.33 -9.83
CA TYR A 145 12.92 -7.80 -9.81
C TYR A 145 11.95 -6.62 -9.83
N SER A 146 10.84 -6.78 -10.54
CA SER A 146 9.71 -5.87 -10.46
C SER A 146 8.51 -6.59 -9.87
N TYR A 147 7.70 -5.89 -9.06
CA TYR A 147 6.47 -6.43 -8.52
C TYR A 147 5.35 -5.40 -8.60
N MET A 148 4.13 -5.89 -8.58
CA MET A 148 2.92 -5.09 -8.49
C MET A 148 1.97 -5.72 -7.48
N ALA A 149 1.13 -4.91 -6.87
CA ALA A 149 0.07 -5.34 -5.97
C ALA A 149 -1.30 -4.89 -6.51
N THR A 150 -2.28 -5.76 -6.40
CA THR A 150 -3.66 -5.47 -6.79
C THR A 150 -4.64 -6.30 -5.98
N ASP A 151 -5.88 -5.85 -5.89
CA ASP A 151 -6.96 -6.67 -5.32
C ASP A 151 -7.10 -7.99 -6.08
N CYS A 152 -7.32 -9.09 -5.36
CA CYS A 152 -7.48 -10.43 -5.94
C CYS A 152 -8.65 -10.53 -6.94
N SER A 153 -9.62 -9.62 -6.89
CA SER A 153 -10.76 -9.54 -7.81
C SER A 153 -10.49 -8.73 -9.08
N ASN A 154 -9.36 -8.04 -9.17
CA ASN A 154 -9.01 -7.19 -10.32
C ASN A 154 -8.45 -8.03 -11.49
N GLU A 155 -9.31 -8.85 -12.09
CA GLU A 155 -8.93 -9.73 -13.21
C GLU A 155 -8.25 -9.00 -14.39
N PRO A 156 -8.70 -7.80 -14.83
CA PRO A 156 -8.04 -7.11 -15.94
C PRO A 156 -6.56 -6.81 -15.66
N SER A 157 -6.23 -6.35 -14.46
CA SER A 157 -4.84 -6.10 -14.06
C SER A 157 -4.06 -7.40 -13.93
N ILE A 158 -4.63 -8.41 -13.25
CA ILE A 158 -4.00 -9.72 -13.07
C ILE A 158 -3.66 -10.33 -14.44
N ASN A 159 -4.61 -10.35 -15.38
CA ASN A 159 -4.41 -10.91 -16.71
C ASN A 159 -3.35 -10.14 -17.50
N LEU A 160 -3.34 -8.80 -17.44
CA LEU A 160 -2.32 -7.99 -18.10
C LEU A 160 -0.92 -8.41 -17.61
N PHE A 161 -0.70 -8.43 -16.30
CA PHE A 161 0.62 -8.70 -15.76
C PHE A 161 1.01 -10.18 -15.89
N THR A 162 0.11 -11.13 -15.61
CA THR A 162 0.47 -12.56 -15.63
C THR A 162 0.52 -13.18 -17.02
N GLN A 163 -0.40 -12.80 -17.92
CA GLN A 163 -0.47 -13.41 -19.25
C GLN A 163 0.38 -12.68 -20.29
N LYS A 164 0.47 -11.34 -20.20
CA LYS A 164 1.16 -10.55 -21.21
C LYS A 164 2.59 -10.19 -20.80
N PHE A 165 2.83 -10.01 -19.50
CA PHE A 165 4.14 -9.64 -18.96
C PHE A 165 4.83 -10.73 -18.17
N GLU A 166 4.25 -11.94 -18.08
CA GLU A 166 4.86 -13.10 -17.44
C GLU A 166 5.19 -12.92 -15.95
N TYR A 167 4.45 -12.03 -15.25
CA TYR A 167 4.56 -11.94 -13.80
C TYR A 167 3.98 -13.18 -13.15
N ILE A 168 4.63 -13.65 -12.12
CA ILE A 168 4.20 -14.83 -11.36
C ILE A 168 3.47 -14.37 -10.10
N LYS A 169 2.32 -14.99 -9.81
CA LYS A 169 1.60 -14.79 -8.53
C LYS A 169 2.52 -15.21 -7.39
N PHE A 170 2.82 -14.30 -6.50
CA PHE A 170 3.92 -14.47 -5.56
C PHE A 170 3.47 -14.53 -4.11
N ARG A 171 2.75 -13.53 -3.63
CA ARG A 171 2.27 -13.44 -2.25
C ARG A 171 0.84 -12.91 -2.23
N THR A 172 0.09 -13.30 -1.18
CA THR A 172 -1.30 -12.87 -0.98
C THR A 172 -1.46 -12.32 0.44
N PRO A 173 -0.89 -11.13 0.74
CA PRO A 173 -1.11 -10.50 2.02
C PRO A 173 -2.58 -10.09 2.18
N THR A 174 -2.99 -9.87 3.42
CA THR A 174 -4.35 -9.44 3.74
C THR A 174 -4.30 -8.04 4.32
N MET A 175 -5.10 -7.15 3.74
CA MET A 175 -5.37 -5.84 4.29
C MET A 175 -6.39 -5.95 5.42
N LEU A 176 -5.96 -5.71 6.64
CA LEU A 176 -6.77 -5.73 7.85
C LEU A 176 -7.23 -4.32 8.17
N VAL A 177 -8.54 -4.10 8.15
CA VAL A 177 -9.12 -2.76 8.33
C VAL A 177 -9.90 -2.69 9.63
N GLN A 178 -9.55 -1.72 10.46
CA GLN A 178 -10.27 -1.39 11.67
C GLN A 178 -10.81 0.03 11.57
N PRO A 179 -12.12 0.24 11.44
CA PRO A 179 -12.73 1.56 11.52
C PRO A 179 -12.42 2.25 12.85
N VAL A 180 -12.27 3.56 12.81
CA VAL A 180 -12.06 4.38 13.99
C VAL A 180 -13.42 4.69 14.60
N HIS A 181 -13.63 4.30 15.87
CA HIS A 181 -14.85 4.55 16.62
C HIS A 181 -14.74 5.81 17.46
N ALA A 182 -15.87 6.42 17.82
CA ALA A 182 -15.93 7.60 18.67
C ALA A 182 -15.39 7.37 20.09
N HIS A 183 -15.35 6.13 20.57
CA HIS A 183 -14.95 5.80 21.93
C HIS A 183 -13.51 5.33 22.05
N TYR A 184 -12.84 5.75 23.14
CA TYR A 184 -11.51 5.26 23.46
C TYR A 184 -11.49 3.76 23.71
N LYS A 185 -10.48 3.10 23.20
CA LYS A 185 -10.17 1.71 23.51
C LYS A 185 -9.24 1.64 24.71
N SER A 186 -9.53 0.72 25.63
CA SER A 186 -8.65 0.45 26.77
C SER A 186 -7.31 -0.12 26.30
N LEU A 187 -6.22 0.39 26.85
CA LEU A 187 -4.86 -0.10 26.60
C LEU A 187 -4.54 -1.35 27.39
N GLY A 188 -5.42 -1.78 28.28
CA GLY A 188 -5.25 -2.94 29.15
C GLY A 188 -4.46 -2.64 30.43
N PRO A 189 -4.78 -3.32 31.54
CA PRO A 189 -4.06 -3.17 32.81
C PRO A 189 -2.68 -3.86 32.75
N GLY A 190 -1.73 -3.34 33.52
CA GLY A 190 -0.42 -4.01 33.67
C GLY A 190 0.52 -3.90 32.48
N ILE A 191 0.17 -3.13 31.44
CA ILE A 191 1.00 -2.85 30.27
C ILE A 191 1.73 -1.50 30.43
N SER A 192 2.95 -1.43 29.95
CA SER A 192 3.67 -0.19 29.69
C SER A 192 3.87 -0.04 28.20
N ILE A 193 3.46 1.10 27.64
CA ILE A 193 3.73 1.44 26.24
C ILE A 193 4.75 2.56 26.22
N VAL A 194 5.78 2.39 25.39
CA VAL A 194 6.89 3.33 25.27
C VAL A 194 7.08 3.68 23.79
N ARG A 195 7.25 4.96 23.50
CA ARG A 195 7.68 5.43 22.20
C ARG A 195 9.20 5.30 22.11
N LEU A 196 9.68 4.54 21.12
CA LEU A 196 11.09 4.31 20.92
C LEU A 196 11.74 5.50 20.19
N PRO A 197 12.96 5.92 20.60
CA PRO A 197 13.79 6.80 19.78
C PRO A 197 14.08 6.16 18.41
N LYS A 198 14.19 6.97 17.36
CA LYS A 198 14.38 6.48 15.98
C LYS A 198 15.55 5.50 15.83
N ARG A 199 16.70 5.81 16.42
CA ARG A 199 17.90 4.94 16.39
C ARG A 199 17.66 3.58 17.04
N VAL A 200 16.90 3.55 18.16
CA VAL A 200 16.54 2.31 18.84
C VAL A 200 15.57 1.50 17.99
N ALA A 201 14.55 2.14 17.44
CA ALA A 201 13.57 1.52 16.54
C ALA A 201 14.26 0.89 15.31
N GLU A 202 15.23 1.60 14.72
CA GLU A 202 16.04 1.08 13.61
C GLU A 202 16.81 -0.17 13.99
N SER A 203 17.55 -0.13 15.10
CA SER A 203 18.32 -1.28 15.60
C SER A 203 17.43 -2.49 15.87
N VAL A 204 16.26 -2.27 16.49
CA VAL A 204 15.28 -3.33 16.76
C VAL A 204 14.73 -3.91 15.46
N TYR A 205 14.32 -3.08 14.50
CA TYR A 205 13.78 -3.56 13.23
C TYR A 205 14.83 -4.31 12.40
N ARG A 206 16.07 -3.83 12.31
CA ARG A 206 17.16 -4.55 11.62
C ARG A 206 17.40 -5.93 12.24
N LYS A 207 17.27 -6.06 13.55
CA LYS A 207 17.41 -7.36 14.27
C LYS A 207 16.22 -8.28 14.00
N LEU A 208 14.98 -7.76 14.12
CA LEU A 208 13.76 -8.56 14.00
C LEU A 208 13.49 -9.03 12.56
N TYR A 209 13.79 -8.17 11.59
CA TYR A 209 13.45 -8.38 10.18
C TYR A 209 14.64 -8.78 9.30
N ALA A 210 15.79 -9.13 9.88
CA ALA A 210 16.98 -9.54 9.13
C ALA A 210 16.71 -10.67 8.11
N ASN A 211 15.81 -11.58 8.46
CA ASN A 211 15.47 -12.76 7.66
C ASN A 211 14.05 -12.68 7.02
N SER A 212 13.38 -11.53 7.09
CA SER A 212 12.08 -11.33 6.47
C SER A 212 12.20 -11.02 4.98
N GLU A 213 11.10 -11.16 4.24
CA GLU A 213 11.02 -10.66 2.86
C GLU A 213 10.66 -9.18 2.83
N PHE A 214 11.16 -8.45 1.85
CA PHE A 214 10.87 -7.04 1.57
C PHE A 214 11.27 -6.05 2.67
N PHE A 215 12.13 -6.42 3.60
CA PHE A 215 12.62 -5.45 4.59
C PHE A 215 13.53 -4.40 3.91
N PRO A 216 13.21 -3.09 3.98
CA PRO A 216 13.91 -2.05 3.25
C PRO A 216 15.28 -1.75 3.87
N LYS A 217 16.29 -1.59 3.02
CA LYS A 217 17.64 -1.20 3.44
C LYS A 217 17.65 0.18 4.11
N ASP A 218 16.81 1.08 3.63
CA ASP A 218 16.63 2.48 4.05
C ASP A 218 15.55 2.68 5.12
N ILE A 219 15.41 1.71 6.04
CA ILE A 219 14.43 1.80 7.15
C ILE A 219 14.61 3.06 8.00
N ASP A 220 15.84 3.56 8.14
CA ASP A 220 16.17 4.81 8.83
C ASP A 220 15.48 6.03 8.20
N LEU A 221 15.40 6.11 6.87
CA LEU A 221 14.68 7.15 6.15
C LEU A 221 13.17 7.07 6.41
N ILE A 222 12.59 5.86 6.41
CA ILE A 222 11.18 5.63 6.74
C ILE A 222 10.88 6.10 8.16
N LEU A 223 11.70 5.68 9.13
CA LEU A 223 11.52 6.07 10.53
C LEU A 223 11.73 7.56 10.76
N SER A 224 12.51 8.23 9.91
CA SER A 224 12.79 9.66 9.99
C SER A 224 11.78 10.52 9.27
N SER A 225 10.94 9.94 8.41
CA SER A 225 9.90 10.65 7.67
C SER A 225 8.94 11.39 8.60
N LYS A 226 8.43 12.54 8.15
CA LYS A 226 7.36 13.28 8.84
C LYS A 226 6.04 12.51 8.90
N LEU A 227 5.85 11.57 7.99
CA LEU A 227 4.64 10.71 7.95
C LEU A 227 4.69 9.61 9.02
N ASN A 228 5.87 9.29 9.56
CA ASN A 228 6.00 8.34 10.67
C ASN A 228 5.64 9.01 11.99
N LEU A 229 4.47 8.69 12.52
CA LEU A 229 4.00 9.23 13.81
C LEU A 229 4.77 8.67 15.02
N GLY A 230 5.50 7.60 14.83
CA GLY A 230 6.38 6.98 15.82
C GLY A 230 6.35 5.47 15.82
N THR A 231 7.34 4.91 16.49
CA THR A 231 7.45 3.47 16.80
C THR A 231 7.15 3.26 18.26
N PHE A 232 6.26 2.34 18.55
CA PHE A 232 5.77 2.06 19.91
C PHE A 232 6.05 0.61 20.28
N MET A 233 6.51 0.42 21.51
CA MET A 233 6.72 -0.91 22.09
C MET A 233 5.84 -1.08 23.32
N ALA A 234 5.08 -2.17 23.37
CA ALA A 234 4.32 -2.60 24.55
C ALA A 234 5.00 -3.75 25.24
N LEU A 235 5.05 -3.70 26.56
CA LEU A 235 5.63 -4.73 27.41
C LEU A 235 4.89 -4.78 28.75
N PRO A 236 4.94 -5.91 29.48
CA PRO A 236 4.48 -5.98 30.85
C PRO A 236 5.21 -4.99 31.74
N LYS A 237 4.52 -4.31 32.66
CA LYS A 237 5.11 -3.26 33.54
C LYS A 237 6.35 -3.75 34.30
N LYS A 238 6.43 -5.05 34.67
CA LYS A 238 7.59 -5.65 35.34
C LYS A 238 8.87 -5.59 34.51
N TYR A 239 8.79 -5.47 33.19
CA TYR A 239 9.94 -5.38 32.28
C TYR A 239 10.31 -3.94 31.90
N LYS A 240 9.68 -2.93 32.49
CA LYS A 240 9.99 -1.53 32.20
C LYS A 240 11.45 -1.15 32.43
N SER A 241 12.13 -1.83 33.35
CA SER A 241 13.57 -1.64 33.63
C SER A 241 14.50 -2.11 32.51
N PHE A 242 14.05 -3.02 31.63
CA PHE A 242 14.81 -3.46 30.45
C PHE A 242 14.98 -2.35 29.40
N LEU A 243 14.14 -1.32 29.44
CA LEU A 243 14.19 -0.21 28.49
C LEU A 243 15.26 0.84 28.81
N LYS A 244 16.22 0.53 29.67
CA LYS A 244 17.38 1.39 29.89
C LYS A 244 18.30 1.27 28.69
N TRP A 245 18.25 2.29 27.83
CA TRP A 245 19.21 2.46 26.76
C TRP A 245 20.58 2.78 27.38
N GLU A 246 21.57 1.92 27.17
CA GLU A 246 22.95 2.23 27.46
C GLU A 246 23.63 2.80 26.20
N PRO A 247 23.89 4.12 26.15
CA PRO A 247 24.50 4.75 24.98
C PRO A 247 25.91 4.23 24.65
N LYS A 248 26.59 3.62 25.62
CA LYS A 248 27.98 3.18 25.50
C LYS A 248 28.15 1.82 24.82
N SER A 249 27.17 0.91 24.90
CA SER A 249 27.29 -0.44 24.33
C SER A 249 26.66 -0.57 22.94
N GLY A 250 25.82 0.38 22.53
CA GLY A 250 25.08 0.31 21.26
C GLY A 250 24.12 -0.88 21.15
N SER A 251 24.06 -1.74 22.17
CA SER A 251 23.22 -2.93 22.20
C SER A 251 21.92 -2.64 22.96
N PHE A 252 20.79 -2.94 22.34
CA PHE A 252 19.50 -2.93 22.97
C PHE A 252 19.04 -4.38 23.19
N GLU A 253 18.94 -4.79 24.45
CA GLU A 253 18.38 -6.09 24.79
C GLU A 253 16.86 -6.02 24.74
N LEU A 254 16.28 -6.91 23.94
CA LEU A 254 14.84 -7.03 23.83
C LEU A 254 14.29 -7.71 25.08
N PRO A 255 13.17 -7.20 25.64
CA PRO A 255 12.51 -7.88 26.75
C PRO A 255 12.02 -9.28 26.34
N PRO A 256 11.90 -10.24 27.25
CA PRO A 256 11.46 -11.60 26.94
C PRO A 256 9.99 -11.69 26.50
N SER A 257 9.24 -10.61 26.62
CA SER A 257 7.87 -10.48 26.12
C SER A 257 7.59 -9.04 25.76
N PHE A 258 7.30 -8.81 24.49
CA PHE A 258 7.01 -7.48 23.95
C PHE A 258 6.19 -7.56 22.67
N ALA A 259 5.63 -6.44 22.28
CA ALA A 259 5.13 -6.20 20.94
C ALA A 259 5.61 -4.83 20.45
N ILE A 260 5.78 -4.69 19.15
CA ILE A 260 6.23 -3.45 18.52
C ILE A 260 5.41 -3.19 17.24
N LEU A 261 5.16 -1.92 16.96
CA LEU A 261 4.68 -1.43 15.68
C LEU A 261 5.05 0.04 15.49
N SER A 262 5.02 0.46 14.24
CA SER A 262 5.09 1.87 13.83
C SER A 262 3.80 2.31 13.17
N ILE A 263 3.50 3.62 13.24
CA ILE A 263 2.29 4.22 12.69
C ILE A 263 2.68 5.21 11.62
N TRP A 264 2.14 5.03 10.41
CA TRP A 264 2.32 5.90 9.26
C TRP A 264 1.04 6.66 8.96
N ASN A 265 1.14 7.97 8.79
CA ASN A 265 0.03 8.85 8.49
C ASN A 265 -0.13 9.02 6.97
N THR A 266 -1.16 8.44 6.38
CA THR A 266 -1.41 8.53 4.94
C THR A 266 -2.18 9.78 4.53
N LYS A 267 -2.84 10.48 5.46
CA LYS A 267 -3.76 11.58 5.17
C LYS A 267 -3.11 12.78 4.45
N GLU A 268 -1.78 12.90 4.54
CA GLU A 268 -1.00 13.92 3.84
C GLU A 268 -0.49 13.45 2.47
N VAL A 269 -0.73 12.19 2.11
CA VAL A 269 -0.35 11.59 0.84
C VAL A 269 -1.57 11.44 -0.06
N PHE A 270 -2.64 10.86 0.48
CA PHE A 270 -3.93 10.71 -0.19
C PHE A 270 -5.06 10.64 0.83
N LYS A 271 -6.28 10.83 0.36
CA LYS A 271 -7.51 10.63 1.13
C LYS A 271 -8.40 9.62 0.43
N LEU A 272 -9.24 8.97 1.21
CA LEU A 272 -10.23 8.02 0.72
C LEU A 272 -11.63 8.58 0.91
N GLN A 273 -12.56 8.15 0.06
CA GLN A 273 -13.99 8.47 0.17
C GLN A 273 -14.81 7.28 -0.28
N LEU A 274 -15.81 6.89 0.49
CA LEU A 274 -16.76 5.85 0.11
C LEU A 274 -17.91 6.47 -0.71
N LYS A 275 -18.04 6.09 -1.99
CA LYS A 275 -19.11 6.52 -2.91
C LYS A 275 -20.01 5.35 -3.29
N GLY A 276 -21.18 5.63 -3.87
CA GLY A 276 -22.09 4.61 -4.40
C GLY A 276 -22.84 3.79 -3.35
N VAL A 277 -22.90 4.26 -2.12
CA VAL A 277 -23.62 3.59 -1.02
C VAL A 277 -25.12 3.84 -1.13
N SER A 278 -25.95 2.83 -0.83
CA SER A 278 -27.41 3.00 -0.83
C SER A 278 -27.85 4.05 0.21
N SER A 279 -28.93 4.78 -0.08
CA SER A 279 -29.49 5.79 0.81
C SER A 279 -29.83 5.21 2.20
N LEU A 280 -30.27 3.96 2.25
CA LEU A 280 -30.57 3.27 3.51
C LEU A 280 -29.32 3.03 4.35
N THR A 281 -28.24 2.54 3.74
CA THR A 281 -26.97 2.32 4.43
C THR A 281 -26.38 3.65 4.93
N TYR A 282 -26.45 4.71 4.10
CA TYR A 282 -26.05 6.05 4.49
C TYR A 282 -26.85 6.53 5.72
N ALA A 283 -28.18 6.43 5.67
CA ALA A 283 -29.06 6.83 6.77
C ALA A 283 -28.77 6.04 8.05
N CYS A 284 -28.53 4.72 7.96
CA CYS A 284 -28.15 3.89 9.12
C CYS A 284 -26.82 4.35 9.74
N CYS A 285 -25.80 4.65 8.91
CA CYS A 285 -24.51 5.14 9.42
C CYS A 285 -24.63 6.52 10.07
N VAL A 286 -25.38 7.43 9.47
CA VAL A 286 -25.65 8.76 10.08
C VAL A 286 -26.44 8.59 11.37
N GLY A 287 -27.51 7.79 11.36
CA GLY A 287 -28.34 7.51 12.54
C GLY A 287 -27.54 6.93 13.69
N SER A 288 -26.64 5.98 13.43
CA SER A 288 -25.77 5.40 14.46
C SER A 288 -24.85 6.45 15.09
N ARG A 289 -24.32 7.40 14.31
CA ARG A 289 -23.50 8.51 14.83
C ARG A 289 -24.32 9.47 15.70
N VAL A 290 -25.53 9.81 15.26
CA VAL A 290 -26.42 10.68 16.02
C VAL A 290 -26.80 10.03 17.34
N LEU A 291 -27.20 8.76 17.32
CA LEU A 291 -27.54 7.99 18.53
C LEU A 291 -26.35 7.88 19.48
N ASP A 292 -25.15 7.62 18.96
CA ASP A 292 -23.93 7.55 19.78
C ASP A 292 -23.56 8.91 20.40
N ALA A 293 -23.78 10.01 19.66
CA ALA A 293 -23.58 11.36 20.18
C ALA A 293 -24.60 11.74 21.27
N TRP A 294 -25.85 11.27 21.16
CA TRP A 294 -26.91 11.54 22.13
C TRP A 294 -26.84 10.65 23.36
N MET A 295 -26.40 9.40 23.18
CA MET A 295 -26.34 8.38 24.23
C MET A 295 -24.93 7.75 24.32
N PRO A 296 -23.88 8.53 24.65
CA PRO A 296 -22.49 8.05 24.62
C PRO A 296 -22.22 6.92 25.62
N TRP A 297 -23.04 6.79 26.64
CA TRP A 297 -22.95 5.71 27.63
C TRP A 297 -23.34 4.32 27.07
N LEU A 298 -24.13 4.25 25.99
CA LEU A 298 -24.47 3.01 25.32
C LEU A 298 -23.31 2.45 24.48
N ARG A 299 -22.28 3.29 24.18
CA ARG A 299 -21.12 2.93 23.40
C ARG A 299 -21.48 2.22 22.11
N ILE A 300 -22.49 2.75 21.39
CA ILE A 300 -22.93 2.22 20.11
C ILE A 300 -21.72 2.29 19.13
N PRO A 301 -21.40 1.19 18.42
CA PRO A 301 -20.35 1.24 17.39
C PRO A 301 -20.78 2.19 16.27
N SER A 302 -20.38 3.45 16.38
CA SER A 302 -20.63 4.46 15.35
C SER A 302 -19.50 4.46 14.35
N PHE A 303 -19.86 4.51 13.05
CA PHE A 303 -18.88 4.63 11.99
C PHE A 303 -18.42 6.08 11.84
N PRO A 304 -17.12 6.32 11.56
CA PRO A 304 -16.66 7.64 11.17
C PRO A 304 -17.35 8.09 9.88
N ASP A 305 -17.26 9.37 9.55
CA ASP A 305 -17.84 9.90 8.31
C ASP A 305 -16.99 9.52 7.08
N VAL A 306 -17.04 8.25 6.71
CA VAL A 306 -16.34 7.70 5.53
C VAL A 306 -16.94 8.16 4.19
N PHE A 307 -18.06 8.88 4.22
CA PHE A 307 -18.69 9.48 3.03
C PHE A 307 -18.08 10.82 2.65
N ARG A 308 -17.35 11.45 3.57
CA ARG A 308 -16.42 12.55 3.30
C ARG A 308 -15.02 12.00 3.11
N GLN A 309 -14.12 12.83 2.63
CA GLN A 309 -12.70 12.47 2.52
C GLN A 309 -12.09 12.23 3.90
N PHE A 310 -11.43 11.08 4.06
CA PHE A 310 -10.77 10.69 5.31
C PHE A 310 -9.39 10.10 5.02
N GLY A 311 -8.47 10.26 5.95
CA GLY A 311 -7.16 9.62 5.93
C GLY A 311 -7.17 8.30 6.68
N LEU A 312 -6.03 7.62 6.64
CA LEU A 312 -5.79 6.37 7.34
C LEU A 312 -4.51 6.44 8.16
N TYR A 313 -4.46 5.63 9.22
CA TYR A 313 -3.19 5.27 9.86
C TYR A 313 -2.79 3.86 9.44
N PHE A 314 -1.66 3.75 8.77
CA PHE A 314 -1.11 2.47 8.36
C PHE A 314 -0.12 1.95 9.41
N LEU A 315 -0.36 0.73 9.90
CA LEU A 315 0.51 0.06 10.87
C LEU A 315 1.54 -0.79 10.12
N TYR A 316 2.80 -0.59 10.42
CA TYR A 316 3.90 -1.34 9.82
C TYR A 316 4.94 -1.80 10.85
N GLY A 317 5.80 -2.73 10.46
CA GLY A 317 6.79 -3.27 11.37
C GLY A 317 6.17 -3.96 12.58
N LEU A 318 5.06 -4.68 12.36
CA LEU A 318 4.33 -5.37 13.42
C LEU A 318 5.04 -6.65 13.83
N HIS A 319 5.43 -6.74 15.09
CA HIS A 319 6.03 -7.94 15.63
C HIS A 319 5.58 -8.15 17.08
N MET A 320 5.47 -9.41 17.47
CA MET A 320 5.12 -9.79 18.83
C MET A 320 5.88 -11.04 19.26
N GLU A 321 6.37 -11.06 20.50
CA GLU A 321 7.16 -12.16 21.03
C GLU A 321 6.87 -12.40 22.52
N GLY A 322 6.95 -13.66 22.94
CA GLY A 322 6.87 -14.06 24.32
C GLY A 322 5.45 -14.26 24.86
N LYS A 323 5.36 -14.44 26.18
CA LYS A 323 4.09 -14.71 26.87
C LYS A 323 3.17 -13.49 26.83
N ASN A 324 1.88 -13.71 26.49
CA ASN A 324 0.87 -12.66 26.37
C ASN A 324 1.12 -11.65 25.22
N ALA A 325 1.96 -11.99 24.23
CA ALA A 325 2.31 -11.12 23.11
C ALA A 325 1.08 -10.63 22.32
N THR A 326 0.07 -11.49 22.13
CA THR A 326 -1.21 -11.14 21.51
C THR A 326 -1.92 -9.99 22.24
N TRP A 327 -1.85 -9.96 23.56
CA TRP A 327 -2.48 -8.90 24.33
C TRP A 327 -1.69 -7.59 24.21
N LEU A 328 -0.37 -7.67 24.15
CA LEU A 328 0.51 -6.51 23.97
C LEU A 328 0.29 -5.83 22.61
N ILE A 329 0.22 -6.62 21.51
CA ILE A 329 -0.03 -6.06 20.18
C ILE A 329 -1.45 -5.47 20.08
N LYS A 330 -2.47 -6.09 20.68
CA LYS A 330 -3.82 -5.51 20.77
C LYS A 330 -3.83 -4.17 21.48
N SER A 331 -3.01 -3.99 22.50
CA SER A 331 -2.87 -2.72 23.22
C SER A 331 -2.23 -1.65 22.36
N LEU A 332 -1.25 -2.01 21.52
CA LEU A 332 -0.66 -1.08 20.55
C LEU A 332 -1.67 -0.70 19.46
N CYS A 333 -2.46 -1.65 18.97
CA CYS A 333 -3.56 -1.35 18.03
C CYS A 333 -4.62 -0.43 18.67
N ALA A 334 -4.91 -0.61 19.96
CA ALA A 334 -5.79 0.29 20.69
C ALA A 334 -5.20 1.70 20.84
N LEU A 335 -3.88 1.82 21.09
CA LEU A 335 -3.19 3.11 21.06
C LEU A 335 -3.33 3.79 19.70
N ALA A 336 -3.01 3.07 18.62
CA ALA A 336 -3.11 3.60 17.26
C ALA A 336 -4.55 4.06 16.92
N HIS A 337 -5.55 3.28 17.32
CA HIS A 337 -6.96 3.64 17.18
C HIS A 337 -7.29 4.94 17.95
N ASN A 338 -6.82 5.09 19.20
CA ASN A 338 -7.08 6.26 20.01
C ASN A 338 -6.40 7.51 19.42
N MET A 339 -5.17 7.37 18.91
CA MET A 339 -4.48 8.44 18.19
C MET A 339 -5.25 8.86 16.92
N ALA A 340 -5.73 7.88 16.14
CA ALA A 340 -6.52 8.12 14.93
C ALA A 340 -7.87 8.81 15.24
N ARG A 341 -8.51 8.43 16.34
CA ARG A 341 -9.73 9.06 16.83
C ARG A 341 -9.50 10.53 17.19
N ASP A 342 -8.42 10.83 17.90
CA ASP A 342 -8.09 12.19 18.34
C ASP A 342 -7.68 13.10 17.17
N ASP A 343 -7.21 12.53 16.07
CA ASP A 343 -6.89 13.24 14.83
C ASP A 343 -8.16 13.83 14.14
N GLY A 344 -9.32 13.20 14.29
CA GLY A 344 -10.60 13.66 13.74
C GLY A 344 -10.73 13.56 12.20
N GLN A 345 -9.64 13.42 11.46
CA GLN A 345 -9.62 13.26 10.00
C GLN A 345 -9.25 11.84 9.56
N CYS A 346 -9.04 10.94 10.51
CA CYS A 346 -8.66 9.57 10.27
C CYS A 346 -9.89 8.64 10.41
N GLY A 347 -10.24 7.93 9.33
CA GLY A 347 -11.43 7.06 9.28
C GLY A 347 -11.15 5.62 9.66
N ALA A 348 -9.92 5.15 9.48
CA ALA A 348 -9.55 3.77 9.80
C ALA A 348 -8.07 3.63 10.17
N VAL A 349 -7.78 2.56 10.91
CA VAL A 349 -6.44 2.04 11.13
C VAL A 349 -6.32 0.76 10.32
N VAL A 350 -5.26 0.64 9.52
CA VAL A 350 -5.06 -0.47 8.59
C VAL A 350 -3.69 -1.11 8.78
N ALA A 351 -3.60 -2.40 8.48
CA ALA A 351 -2.34 -3.13 8.44
C ALA A 351 -2.39 -4.16 7.32
N GLU A 352 -1.32 -4.30 6.56
CA GLU A 352 -1.18 -5.36 5.58
C GLU A 352 -0.22 -6.42 6.12
N VAL A 353 -0.65 -7.68 6.14
CA VAL A 353 0.10 -8.77 6.76
C VAL A 353 0.08 -10.02 5.90
N GLY A 354 1.18 -10.75 5.92
CA GLY A 354 1.29 -12.04 5.23
C GLY A 354 0.28 -13.07 5.75
N PRO A 355 -0.11 -14.06 4.93
CA PRO A 355 -1.12 -15.06 5.31
C PRO A 355 -0.68 -15.96 6.46
N ARG A 356 0.62 -16.13 6.67
CA ARG A 356 1.21 -16.96 7.74
C ARG A 356 1.86 -16.14 8.85
N ASP A 357 1.69 -14.82 8.82
CA ASP A 357 2.25 -13.95 9.85
C ASP A 357 1.54 -14.18 11.18
N PRO A 358 2.27 -14.47 12.28
CA PRO A 358 1.68 -14.70 13.59
C PRO A 358 0.85 -13.53 14.12
N VAL A 359 1.17 -12.29 13.72
CA VAL A 359 0.43 -11.10 14.17
C VAL A 359 -0.97 -10.99 13.57
N ARG A 360 -1.25 -11.69 12.46
CA ARG A 360 -2.51 -11.60 11.72
C ARG A 360 -3.73 -11.86 12.59
N GLU A 361 -3.69 -12.91 13.41
CA GLU A 361 -4.81 -13.29 14.30
C GLU A 361 -4.94 -12.34 15.52
N ALA A 362 -3.89 -11.59 15.81
CA ALA A 362 -3.85 -10.69 16.95
C ALA A 362 -4.33 -9.27 16.63
N ILE A 363 -4.28 -8.85 15.37
CA ILE A 363 -4.67 -7.50 14.96
C ILE A 363 -6.20 -7.38 14.90
N PRO A 364 -6.81 -6.47 15.68
CA PRO A 364 -8.25 -6.22 15.62
C PRO A 364 -8.63 -5.67 14.24
N HIS A 365 -9.60 -6.29 13.59
CA HIS A 365 -10.08 -5.86 12.28
C HIS A 365 -11.54 -6.27 12.05
N TRP A 366 -12.18 -5.64 11.08
CA TRP A 366 -13.52 -6.01 10.65
C TRP A 366 -13.44 -6.81 9.34
N ARG A 367 -13.87 -8.07 9.37
CA ARG A 367 -13.81 -8.97 8.21
C ARG A 367 -14.49 -8.42 6.95
N ARG A 368 -15.58 -7.65 7.12
CA ARG A 368 -16.33 -7.05 6.00
C ARG A 368 -15.55 -5.99 5.23
N PHE A 369 -14.55 -5.37 5.85
CA PHE A 369 -13.72 -4.32 5.27
C PHE A 369 -12.30 -4.78 4.98
N SER A 370 -12.01 -6.03 5.29
CA SER A 370 -10.69 -6.62 5.06
C SER A 370 -10.72 -7.43 3.77
N TRP A 371 -9.68 -7.34 2.96
CA TRP A 371 -9.56 -8.04 1.68
C TRP A 371 -8.17 -8.60 1.49
N ALA A 372 -8.01 -9.51 0.55
CA ALA A 372 -6.71 -10.07 0.17
C ALA A 372 -6.18 -9.36 -1.09
N ASP A 373 -4.93 -8.94 -1.02
CA ASP A 373 -4.20 -8.45 -2.18
C ASP A 373 -3.38 -9.57 -2.81
N LEU A 374 -3.15 -9.47 -4.10
CA LEU A 374 -2.27 -10.34 -4.86
C LEU A 374 -1.04 -9.55 -5.29
N TRP A 375 0.11 -9.97 -4.80
CA TRP A 375 1.40 -9.48 -5.28
C TRP A 375 1.91 -10.39 -6.38
N CYS A 376 2.20 -9.82 -7.54
CA CYS A 376 2.84 -10.52 -8.65
C CYS A 376 4.25 -9.99 -8.85
N ILE A 377 5.21 -10.86 -9.14
CA ILE A 377 6.63 -10.54 -9.28
C ILE A 377 7.19 -11.08 -10.57
N LYS A 378 8.18 -10.38 -11.15
CA LYS A 378 8.93 -10.78 -12.33
C LYS A 378 10.41 -10.51 -12.14
N LYS A 379 11.27 -11.41 -12.59
CA LYS A 379 12.71 -11.17 -12.70
C LYS A 379 13.00 -10.42 -13.99
N LEU A 380 13.63 -9.24 -13.91
CA LEU A 380 13.93 -8.39 -15.07
C LEU A 380 15.29 -8.68 -15.69
N VAL A 381 16.29 -9.03 -14.86
CA VAL A 381 17.65 -9.30 -15.31
C VAL A 381 17.80 -10.81 -15.52
N HIS A 382 18.06 -11.21 -16.76
CA HIS A 382 18.52 -12.54 -17.07
C HIS A 382 20.04 -12.51 -16.92
N GLY A 383 20.56 -13.03 -15.81
CA GLY A 383 22.01 -13.06 -15.59
C GLY A 383 22.68 -13.93 -16.63
N ASN A 384 23.46 -13.31 -17.51
CA ASN A 384 24.44 -13.96 -18.39
C ASN A 384 25.78 -14.22 -17.64
N ASP A 385 25.87 -13.96 -16.37
CA ASP A 385 27.05 -14.25 -15.57
C ASP A 385 27.13 -15.74 -15.23
N LYS A 386 27.79 -16.47 -16.12
CA LYS A 386 28.10 -17.91 -15.99
C LYS A 386 29.05 -18.26 -14.84
N CYS A 387 29.51 -17.29 -14.04
CA CYS A 387 30.58 -17.48 -13.02
C CYS A 387 30.16 -17.23 -11.55
N ALA A 388 28.96 -16.78 -11.24
CA ALA A 388 28.50 -16.70 -9.86
C ALA A 388 27.64 -17.90 -9.51
N PRO A 389 27.76 -18.53 -8.30
CA PRO A 389 26.82 -19.53 -7.85
C PRO A 389 25.42 -18.91 -7.90
N VAL A 390 24.53 -19.48 -8.71
CA VAL A 390 23.17 -19.00 -8.93
C VAL A 390 22.48 -18.93 -7.55
N PRO A 391 22.25 -17.75 -6.97
CA PRO A 391 21.47 -17.66 -5.74
C PRO A 391 20.12 -18.29 -6.04
N SER A 392 19.61 -19.16 -5.17
CA SER A 392 18.29 -19.76 -5.32
C SER A 392 17.29 -18.71 -5.78
N ASP A 393 16.63 -18.95 -6.91
CA ASP A 393 15.70 -17.99 -7.52
C ASP A 393 14.61 -17.66 -6.49
N TRP A 394 14.54 -16.39 -6.08
CA TRP A 394 13.58 -15.92 -5.07
C TRP A 394 12.14 -16.31 -5.42
N ILE A 395 11.82 -16.31 -6.70
CA ILE A 395 10.49 -16.64 -7.21
C ILE A 395 10.18 -18.12 -7.02
N LYS A 396 11.17 -19.00 -7.23
CA LYS A 396 11.00 -20.46 -7.16
C LYS A 396 11.15 -21.04 -5.77
N SER A 397 11.80 -20.30 -4.86
CA SER A 397 11.98 -20.76 -3.50
C SER A 397 10.73 -20.43 -2.67
N PRO A 398 10.11 -21.43 -2.03
CA PRO A 398 9.07 -21.15 -1.04
C PRO A 398 9.69 -20.25 0.04
N SER A 399 8.99 -19.17 0.40
CA SER A 399 9.44 -18.29 1.49
C SER A 399 9.68 -19.11 2.75
N SER A 400 10.91 -19.10 3.23
CA SER A 400 11.26 -19.69 4.53
C SER A 400 10.76 -18.81 5.69
N SER A 401 10.51 -17.53 5.42
CA SER A 401 9.97 -16.59 6.41
C SER A 401 8.45 -16.52 6.29
N PRO A 402 7.71 -16.68 7.40
CA PRO A 402 6.28 -16.41 7.43
C PRO A 402 5.95 -14.91 7.34
N VAL A 403 6.95 -14.04 7.58
CA VAL A 403 6.79 -12.60 7.71
C VAL A 403 7.24 -11.89 6.44
N ILE A 404 6.36 -11.05 5.92
CA ILE A 404 6.62 -10.08 4.86
C ILE A 404 6.65 -8.70 5.52
N PHE A 405 7.73 -7.95 5.34
CA PHE A 405 7.72 -6.56 5.77
C PHE A 405 7.01 -5.71 4.71
N VAL A 406 5.89 -5.12 5.05
CA VAL A 406 5.19 -4.21 4.16
C VAL A 406 5.71 -2.80 4.40
N ASP A 407 6.29 -2.22 3.37
CA ASP A 407 6.82 -0.86 3.40
C ASP A 407 5.64 0.14 3.42
N PRO A 408 5.55 1.05 4.40
CA PRO A 408 4.42 1.98 4.47
C PRO A 408 4.34 2.95 3.29
N ARG A 409 5.40 3.09 2.51
CA ARG A 409 5.42 3.90 1.29
C ARG A 409 4.73 3.23 0.11
N ASP A 410 4.55 1.91 0.14
CA ASP A 410 3.86 1.15 -0.92
C ASP A 410 2.33 1.38 -0.86
N PHE A 411 1.84 1.77 0.30
CA PHE A 411 0.41 1.93 0.59
C PHE A 411 -0.23 3.23 0.04
#